data_1a2fe5ac5974d542f98313d17943f38d
#
_entry.id   1a2fe5ac5974d542f98313d17943f38d
#
_cell.length_a   1.000
_cell.length_b   1.000
_cell.length_c   1.000
_cell.angle_alpha   90.00
_cell.angle_beta   90.00
_cell.angle_gamma   90.00
#
_symmetry.space_group_name_H-M   'P 1'
#
loop_
_entity.id
_entity.type
_entity.pdbx_description
1 polymer ?
#
loop_
_entity_poly.entity_id
_entity_poly.type
_entity_poly.pdbx_seq_one_letter_code
_entity_poly.pdbx_strand_id
1 'polypeptide(L)'
;MSEINRIKNDTQGKYNGNETEYILQVLDSENLDRKKNPFVNRLEKKYAEVFQTKYAIAHNSCTSALHTCLVAAGVKAGDEVISPGHTVIMNSFVTLYMNAIPVYVDIDPNTFNMNPDDLERKITDKTKAIQVVHMHGNPADMIPIMKIAKKYNIPVIEDCAQCVLGYVDDKLIGTFGDMACWSFETKNHLSTGEGGMVTTNNEEYGTIIRKTGGLGYKTLEAGQSLRQLLPSDFQNPNYKRHDTLGWNYRMNELSAAVGLAQLERAEFLVSRRQKIAKMYDEVFEKYDFTTPQKVLDGHVNTYWTYTIKYEKDWFELYDKVKEAGGDGFYGGLSVPYHEPVMYSYDHKGHCPDAEKIQPKMMQFKANYRDLDEAQKNIKILDKVLKQIGEYNE
;
A
#
# COMPACT_ATOMS: atom_id res chain seq x y z
N MET A 1 35.08 6.83 3.97
CA MET A 1 35.12 5.43 4.43
C MET A 1 34.56 5.23 5.85
N SER A 2 34.81 6.12 6.82
CA SER A 2 34.31 5.97 8.22
C SER A 2 32.78 6.06 8.35
N GLU A 3 32.09 6.91 7.58
CA GLU A 3 30.63 7.04 7.63
C GLU A 3 29.90 5.87 6.97
N ILE A 4 30.43 5.33 5.88
CA ILE A 4 29.87 4.12 5.23
C ILE A 4 29.96 2.91 6.16
N ASN A 5 31.07 2.77 6.89
CA ASN A 5 31.23 1.71 7.89
C ASN A 5 30.29 1.89 9.09
N ARG A 6 29.96 3.13 9.48
CA ARG A 6 29.00 3.43 10.54
C ARG A 6 27.58 3.01 10.13
N ILE A 7 27.19 3.25 8.89
CA ILE A 7 25.90 2.82 8.35
C ILE A 7 25.79 1.28 8.37
N LYS A 8 26.84 0.56 7.93
CA LYS A 8 26.86 -0.92 7.92
C LYS A 8 26.78 -1.56 9.32
N ASN A 9 27.22 -0.88 10.36
CA ASN A 9 27.23 -1.42 11.73
C ASN A 9 25.93 -1.11 12.52
N ASP A 10 25.06 -0.23 12.03
CA ASP A 10 23.77 0.06 12.63
C ASP A 10 22.68 -0.84 12.03
N THR A 11 22.49 -2.04 12.60
CA THR A 11 21.47 -3.00 12.13
C THR A 11 20.03 -2.59 12.44
N GLN A 12 19.83 -1.54 13.25
CA GLN A 12 18.50 -1.10 13.69
C GLN A 12 17.82 -0.14 12.70
N GLY A 13 18.57 0.67 11.97
CA GLY A 13 18.01 1.64 11.03
C GLY A 13 17.22 1.02 9.87
N LYS A 14 16.31 1.81 9.30
CA LYS A 14 15.47 1.36 8.18
C LYS A 14 16.31 1.01 6.94
N TYR A 15 17.38 1.76 6.65
CA TYR A 15 18.23 1.63 5.47
C TYR A 15 19.62 1.06 5.79
N ASN A 16 19.69 0.05 6.65
CA ASN A 16 20.95 -0.54 7.10
C ASN A 16 21.16 -1.99 6.60
N GLY A 17 20.60 -2.28 5.44
CA GLY A 17 20.88 -3.48 4.66
C GLY A 17 21.94 -3.23 3.58
N ASN A 18 21.67 -3.77 2.39
CA ASN A 18 22.57 -3.68 1.23
C ASN A 18 22.35 -2.41 0.38
N GLU A 19 21.53 -1.44 0.82
CA GLU A 19 21.12 -0.28 0.02
C GLU A 19 22.31 0.50 -0.54
N THR A 20 23.28 0.84 0.33
CA THR A 20 24.47 1.60 -0.08
C THR A 20 25.32 0.83 -1.09
N GLU A 21 25.51 -0.47 -0.86
CA GLU A 21 26.30 -1.32 -1.76
C GLU A 21 25.63 -1.44 -3.13
N TYR A 22 24.32 -1.66 -3.16
CA TYR A 22 23.56 -1.80 -4.41
C TYR A 22 23.49 -0.50 -5.19
N ILE A 23 23.35 0.66 -4.52
CA ILE A 23 23.43 1.98 -5.17
C ILE A 23 24.81 2.19 -5.80
N LEU A 24 25.89 1.85 -5.10
CA LEU A 24 27.25 1.96 -5.65
C LEU A 24 27.43 1.06 -6.87
N GLN A 25 26.93 -0.17 -6.88
CA GLN A 25 26.95 -1.04 -8.05
C GLN A 25 26.22 -0.42 -9.25
N VAL A 26 25.09 0.29 -9.02
CA VAL A 26 24.40 1.01 -10.10
C VAL A 26 25.25 2.15 -10.65
N LEU A 27 25.90 2.93 -9.78
CA LEU A 27 26.71 4.08 -10.18
C LEU A 27 28.04 3.68 -10.85
N ASP A 28 28.70 2.66 -10.33
CA ASP A 28 29.96 2.14 -10.86
C ASP A 28 29.83 1.58 -12.28
N SER A 29 28.64 1.16 -12.66
CA SER A 29 28.37 0.72 -14.03
C SER A 29 28.39 1.84 -15.07
N GLU A 30 28.44 3.11 -14.63
CA GLU A 30 28.29 4.33 -15.45
C GLU A 30 27.03 4.32 -16.33
N ASN A 31 26.08 3.48 -15.99
CA ASN A 31 24.90 3.26 -16.82
C ASN A 31 23.66 2.95 -15.97
N LEU A 32 22.72 3.85 -16.00
CA LEU A 32 21.41 3.67 -15.38
C LEU A 32 20.46 2.83 -16.26
N ASP A 33 20.98 2.23 -17.34
CA ASP A 33 20.21 1.36 -18.24
C ASP A 33 20.07 -0.04 -17.63
N ARG A 34 18.85 -0.56 -17.64
CA ARG A 34 18.46 -1.91 -17.19
C ARG A 34 19.25 -3.05 -17.84
N LYS A 35 19.86 -2.84 -19.01
CA LYS A 35 20.69 -3.87 -19.68
C LYS A 35 21.99 -4.18 -18.97
N LYS A 36 22.58 -3.16 -18.36
CA LYS A 36 23.86 -3.30 -17.65
C LYS A 36 23.70 -3.43 -16.13
N ASN A 37 22.61 -2.87 -15.59
CA ASN A 37 22.26 -2.93 -14.18
C ASN A 37 20.84 -3.51 -14.01
N PRO A 38 20.72 -4.82 -13.80
CA PRO A 38 19.41 -5.48 -13.77
C PRO A 38 18.72 -5.40 -12.40
N PHE A 39 18.84 -4.33 -11.63
CA PHE A 39 18.22 -4.25 -10.31
C PHE A 39 16.68 -4.27 -10.36
N VAL A 40 16.07 -3.66 -11.37
CA VAL A 40 14.63 -3.80 -11.58
C VAL A 40 14.26 -5.27 -11.80
N ASN A 41 15.01 -6.00 -12.64
CA ASN A 41 14.78 -7.43 -12.87
C ASN A 41 14.98 -8.26 -11.60
N ARG A 42 16.05 -7.98 -10.86
CA ARG A 42 16.35 -8.68 -9.60
C ARG A 42 15.26 -8.42 -8.56
N LEU A 43 14.79 -7.18 -8.43
CA LEU A 43 13.72 -6.80 -7.53
C LEU A 43 12.40 -7.50 -7.94
N GLU A 44 12.00 -7.43 -9.21
CA GLU A 44 10.78 -8.07 -9.72
C GLU A 44 10.81 -9.58 -9.46
N LYS A 45 11.92 -10.25 -9.81
CA LYS A 45 12.08 -11.69 -9.56
C LYS A 45 11.98 -12.03 -8.07
N LYS A 46 12.72 -11.29 -7.22
CA LYS A 46 12.71 -11.52 -5.77
C LYS A 46 11.34 -11.23 -5.16
N TYR A 47 10.65 -10.20 -5.67
CA TYR A 47 9.31 -9.86 -5.21
C TYR A 47 8.30 -10.95 -5.55
N ALA A 48 8.34 -11.48 -6.78
CA ALA A 48 7.50 -12.59 -7.21
C ALA A 48 7.75 -13.85 -6.36
N GLU A 49 9.01 -14.15 -6.01
CA GLU A 49 9.37 -15.26 -5.11
C GLU A 49 8.79 -15.06 -3.70
N VAL A 50 9.00 -13.89 -3.08
CA VAL A 50 8.54 -13.60 -1.71
C VAL A 50 7.02 -13.61 -1.62
N PHE A 51 6.33 -13.01 -2.61
CA PHE A 51 4.87 -12.93 -2.64
C PHE A 51 4.20 -14.09 -3.38
N GLN A 52 4.96 -15.15 -3.73
CA GLN A 52 4.44 -16.40 -4.30
C GLN A 52 3.56 -16.18 -5.54
N THR A 53 3.96 -15.25 -6.41
CA THR A 53 3.26 -14.90 -7.64
C THR A 53 4.13 -15.20 -8.86
N LYS A 54 3.50 -15.35 -10.05
CA LYS A 54 4.25 -15.61 -11.29
C LYS A 54 4.96 -14.38 -11.82
N TYR A 55 4.32 -13.22 -11.71
CA TYR A 55 4.80 -11.97 -12.28
C TYR A 55 4.81 -10.85 -11.23
N ALA A 56 5.88 -10.09 -11.19
CA ALA A 56 5.98 -8.83 -10.48
C ALA A 56 6.47 -7.75 -11.46
N ILE A 57 5.87 -6.56 -11.41
CA ILE A 57 6.12 -5.47 -12.35
C ILE A 57 6.34 -4.19 -11.57
N ALA A 58 7.58 -3.71 -11.59
CA ALA A 58 7.97 -2.51 -10.85
C ALA A 58 7.44 -1.23 -11.51
N HIS A 59 6.87 -0.35 -10.67
CA HIS A 59 6.30 0.94 -11.03
C HIS A 59 6.99 2.08 -10.27
N ASN A 60 6.85 3.31 -10.75
CA ASN A 60 7.37 4.50 -10.07
C ASN A 60 6.54 4.97 -8.87
N SER A 61 5.33 4.42 -8.68
CA SER A 61 4.47 4.65 -7.52
C SER A 61 3.37 3.58 -7.43
N CYS A 62 2.72 3.43 -6.25
CA CYS A 62 1.53 2.60 -6.12
C CYS A 62 0.34 3.17 -6.90
N THR A 63 0.21 4.48 -6.98
CA THR A 63 -0.85 5.13 -7.78
C THR A 63 -0.77 4.71 -9.24
N SER A 64 0.43 4.70 -9.83
CA SER A 64 0.63 4.22 -11.20
C SER A 64 0.40 2.71 -11.33
N ALA A 65 0.71 1.92 -10.29
CA ALA A 65 0.42 0.49 -10.22
C ALA A 65 -1.10 0.24 -10.24
N LEU A 66 -1.86 0.90 -9.37
CA LEU A 66 -3.33 0.81 -9.33
C LEU A 66 -3.96 1.20 -10.68
N HIS A 67 -3.48 2.30 -11.30
CA HIS A 67 -3.98 2.73 -12.61
C HIS A 67 -3.77 1.65 -13.68
N THR A 68 -2.58 1.05 -13.76
CA THR A 68 -2.32 -0.02 -14.74
C THR A 68 -3.15 -1.28 -14.48
N CYS A 69 -3.49 -1.57 -13.23
CA CYS A 69 -4.40 -2.67 -12.87
C CYS A 69 -5.83 -2.39 -13.36
N LEU A 70 -6.34 -1.16 -13.24
CA LEU A 70 -7.65 -0.80 -13.80
C LEU A 70 -7.69 -0.92 -15.32
N VAL A 71 -6.61 -0.50 -16.01
CA VAL A 71 -6.48 -0.72 -17.47
C VAL A 71 -6.51 -2.22 -17.79
N ALA A 72 -5.77 -3.05 -17.03
CA ALA A 72 -5.73 -4.50 -17.23
C ALA A 72 -7.10 -5.16 -16.95
N ALA A 73 -7.83 -4.69 -15.93
CA ALA A 73 -9.20 -5.12 -15.65
C ALA A 73 -10.21 -4.70 -16.74
N GLY A 74 -9.78 -3.92 -17.72
CA GLY A 74 -10.59 -3.47 -18.84
C GLY A 74 -11.62 -2.39 -18.46
N VAL A 75 -11.36 -1.62 -17.42
CA VAL A 75 -12.20 -0.48 -17.00
C VAL A 75 -12.23 0.58 -18.10
N LYS A 76 -13.40 1.15 -18.35
CA LYS A 76 -13.65 2.17 -19.38
C LYS A 76 -14.47 3.32 -18.81
N ALA A 77 -14.60 4.38 -19.60
CA ALA A 77 -15.44 5.51 -19.24
C ALA A 77 -16.89 5.07 -18.96
N GLY A 78 -17.43 5.51 -17.82
CA GLY A 78 -18.79 5.20 -17.37
C GLY A 78 -18.95 3.85 -16.64
N ASP A 79 -17.90 3.00 -16.59
CA ASP A 79 -17.88 1.84 -15.72
C ASP A 79 -17.81 2.25 -14.24
N GLU A 80 -18.21 1.35 -13.36
CA GLU A 80 -18.12 1.54 -11.91
C GLU A 80 -16.94 0.75 -11.32
N VAL A 81 -16.17 1.41 -10.45
CA VAL A 81 -15.09 0.79 -9.69
C VAL A 81 -15.38 0.93 -8.21
N ILE A 82 -15.50 -0.20 -7.53
CA ILE A 82 -15.78 -0.24 -6.09
C ILE A 82 -14.48 -0.04 -5.32
N SER A 83 -14.53 0.78 -4.24
CA SER A 83 -13.46 0.98 -3.26
C SER A 83 -14.04 1.23 -1.86
N PRO A 84 -13.25 1.05 -0.77
CA PRO A 84 -13.75 1.34 0.58
C PRO A 84 -14.03 2.84 0.78
N GLY A 85 -15.04 3.15 1.61
CA GLY A 85 -15.40 4.50 2.02
C GLY A 85 -14.42 5.15 3.01
N HIS A 86 -13.46 4.38 3.54
CA HIS A 86 -12.33 4.89 4.29
C HIS A 86 -11.04 4.33 3.68
N THR A 87 -10.31 5.18 2.96
CA THR A 87 -9.07 4.81 2.28
C THR A 87 -8.27 6.04 1.85
N VAL A 88 -7.07 5.80 1.34
CA VAL A 88 -6.28 6.81 0.62
C VAL A 88 -7.03 7.20 -0.66
N ILE A 89 -7.18 8.50 -0.93
CA ILE A 89 -7.94 9.03 -2.08
C ILE A 89 -7.44 8.54 -3.45
N MET A 90 -6.23 7.98 -3.51
CA MET A 90 -5.64 7.49 -4.76
C MET A 90 -6.48 6.40 -5.43
N ASN A 91 -7.21 5.57 -4.67
CA ASN A 91 -8.15 4.59 -5.22
C ASN A 91 -9.28 5.27 -6.04
N SER A 92 -9.75 6.43 -5.57
CA SER A 92 -10.72 7.25 -6.31
C SER A 92 -10.08 7.93 -7.53
N PHE A 93 -8.88 8.50 -7.37
CA PHE A 93 -8.22 9.22 -8.45
C PHE A 93 -7.89 8.31 -9.64
N VAL A 94 -7.37 7.11 -9.40
CA VAL A 94 -7.10 6.18 -10.52
C VAL A 94 -8.37 5.73 -11.23
N THR A 95 -9.51 5.67 -10.52
CA THR A 95 -10.83 5.44 -11.11
C THR A 95 -11.23 6.61 -12.01
N LEU A 96 -11.04 7.84 -11.54
CA LEU A 96 -11.32 9.05 -12.33
C LEU A 96 -10.37 9.20 -13.53
N TYR A 97 -9.12 8.73 -13.46
CA TYR A 97 -8.20 8.70 -14.62
C TYR A 97 -8.75 7.84 -15.76
N MET A 98 -9.57 6.84 -15.44
CA MET A 98 -10.27 6.00 -16.43
C MET A 98 -11.58 6.62 -16.92
N ASN A 99 -11.97 7.82 -16.46
CA ASN A 99 -13.30 8.40 -16.62
C ASN A 99 -14.41 7.45 -16.12
N ALA A 100 -14.10 6.60 -15.17
CA ALA A 100 -15.00 5.68 -14.49
C ALA A 100 -15.58 6.32 -13.23
N ILE A 101 -16.60 5.71 -12.65
CA ILE A 101 -17.36 6.23 -11.50
C ILE A 101 -16.89 5.49 -10.24
N PRO A 102 -16.30 6.17 -9.23
CA PRO A 102 -16.04 5.59 -7.94
C PRO A 102 -17.34 5.20 -7.23
N VAL A 103 -17.39 3.96 -6.72
CA VAL A 103 -18.51 3.47 -5.89
C VAL A 103 -17.95 3.11 -4.52
N TYR A 104 -18.43 3.80 -3.48
CA TYR A 104 -17.91 3.61 -2.14
C TYR A 104 -18.72 2.58 -1.35
N VAL A 105 -18.02 1.64 -0.75
CA VAL A 105 -18.52 0.60 0.15
C VAL A 105 -18.14 0.97 1.57
N ASP A 106 -19.09 0.88 2.48
CA ASP A 106 -18.86 1.22 3.89
C ASP A 106 -17.87 0.26 4.55
N ILE A 107 -17.36 0.65 5.70
CA ILE A 107 -16.40 -0.13 6.46
C ILE A 107 -17.08 -0.94 7.57
N ASP A 108 -16.43 -2.02 8.00
CA ASP A 108 -16.73 -2.62 9.29
C ASP A 108 -16.18 -1.71 10.41
N PRO A 109 -17.03 -1.30 11.39
CA PRO A 109 -16.67 -0.33 12.42
C PRO A 109 -15.60 -0.81 13.41
N ASN A 110 -15.24 -2.07 13.38
CA ASN A 110 -14.23 -2.64 14.27
C ASN A 110 -12.90 -2.82 13.55
N THR A 111 -12.94 -3.34 12.33
CA THR A 111 -11.72 -3.61 11.54
C THR A 111 -11.27 -2.43 10.68
N PHE A 112 -12.13 -1.44 10.46
CA PHE A 112 -11.95 -0.26 9.58
C PHE A 112 -11.69 -0.63 8.11
N ASN A 113 -11.88 -1.88 7.74
CA ASN A 113 -11.75 -2.40 6.39
C ASN A 113 -13.12 -2.49 5.70
N MET A 114 -13.12 -2.69 4.38
CA MET A 114 -14.33 -2.86 3.56
C MET A 114 -15.28 -3.90 4.19
N ASN A 115 -16.56 -3.53 4.32
CA ASN A 115 -17.61 -4.41 4.80
C ASN A 115 -18.14 -5.29 3.65
N PRO A 116 -17.97 -6.64 3.72
CA PRO A 116 -18.43 -7.53 2.66
C PRO A 116 -19.93 -7.50 2.40
N ASP A 117 -20.75 -7.29 3.45
CA ASP A 117 -22.21 -7.23 3.29
C ASP A 117 -22.64 -5.97 2.52
N ASP A 118 -21.95 -4.84 2.73
CA ASP A 118 -22.21 -3.64 1.93
C ASP A 118 -21.65 -3.74 0.53
N LEU A 119 -20.52 -4.42 0.35
CA LEU A 119 -19.94 -4.71 -0.96
C LEU A 119 -20.97 -5.36 -1.88
N GLU A 120 -21.62 -6.42 -1.42
CA GLU A 120 -22.58 -7.14 -2.26
C GLU A 120 -23.77 -6.28 -2.67
N ARG A 121 -24.25 -5.40 -1.77
CA ARG A 121 -25.36 -4.46 -2.04
C ARG A 121 -25.02 -3.37 -3.06
N LYS A 122 -23.73 -3.01 -3.22
CA LYS A 122 -23.27 -1.93 -4.10
C LYS A 122 -22.92 -2.40 -5.51
N ILE A 123 -22.84 -3.72 -5.74
CA ILE A 123 -22.56 -4.26 -7.09
C ILE A 123 -23.73 -4.00 -8.03
N THR A 124 -23.42 -3.52 -9.22
CA THR A 124 -24.36 -3.33 -10.32
C THR A 124 -23.84 -4.00 -11.60
N ASP A 125 -24.62 -3.97 -12.68
CA ASP A 125 -24.23 -4.42 -14.02
C ASP A 125 -23.08 -3.59 -14.62
N LYS A 126 -22.80 -2.40 -14.08
CA LYS A 126 -21.69 -1.52 -14.47
C LYS A 126 -20.42 -1.74 -13.68
N THR A 127 -20.48 -2.52 -12.60
CA THR A 127 -19.31 -2.77 -11.76
C THR A 127 -18.25 -3.57 -12.52
N LYS A 128 -17.08 -2.98 -12.73
CA LYS A 128 -16.02 -3.54 -13.57
C LYS A 128 -14.81 -4.03 -12.78
N ALA A 129 -14.54 -3.45 -11.60
CA ALA A 129 -13.46 -3.86 -10.73
C ALA A 129 -13.78 -3.55 -9.26
N ILE A 130 -13.18 -4.30 -8.35
CA ILE A 130 -13.20 -4.05 -6.91
C ILE A 130 -11.77 -3.79 -6.46
N GLN A 131 -11.52 -2.63 -5.83
CA GLN A 131 -10.29 -2.29 -5.14
C GLN A 131 -10.47 -2.56 -3.65
N VAL A 132 -9.73 -3.51 -3.10
CA VAL A 132 -9.72 -3.83 -1.67
C VAL A 132 -8.46 -3.26 -1.05
N VAL A 133 -8.59 -2.49 0.02
CA VAL A 133 -7.45 -1.89 0.72
C VAL A 133 -7.28 -2.56 2.07
N HIS A 134 -6.04 -2.93 2.41
CA HIS A 134 -5.70 -3.49 3.72
C HIS A 134 -5.27 -2.34 4.66
N MET A 135 -6.28 -1.66 5.24
CA MET A 135 -6.08 -0.40 5.95
C MET A 135 -5.23 -0.54 7.21
N HIS A 136 -4.27 0.36 7.34
CA HIS A 136 -3.34 0.47 8.48
C HIS A 136 -2.41 -0.74 8.67
N GLY A 137 -2.36 -1.66 7.69
CA GLY A 137 -1.62 -2.91 7.78
C GLY A 137 -2.45 -4.10 8.26
N ASN A 138 -3.73 -3.87 8.54
CA ASN A 138 -4.69 -4.89 8.94
C ASN A 138 -5.36 -5.52 7.70
N PRO A 139 -5.19 -6.82 7.44
CA PRO A 139 -5.83 -7.46 6.31
C PRO A 139 -7.36 -7.27 6.30
N ALA A 140 -7.92 -6.94 5.15
CA ALA A 140 -9.37 -7.00 4.93
C ALA A 140 -9.86 -8.45 4.98
N ASP A 141 -11.13 -8.67 5.26
CA ASP A 141 -11.73 -10.00 5.25
C ASP A 141 -11.89 -10.51 3.82
N MET A 142 -10.80 -11.07 3.30
CA MET A 142 -10.70 -11.46 1.89
C MET A 142 -11.56 -12.67 1.53
N ILE A 143 -11.90 -13.52 2.48
CA ILE A 143 -12.66 -14.75 2.17
C ILE A 143 -14.07 -14.44 1.66
N PRO A 144 -14.92 -13.70 2.37
CA PRO A 144 -16.23 -13.30 1.86
C PRO A 144 -16.14 -12.36 0.66
N ILE A 145 -15.17 -11.42 0.63
CA ILE A 145 -14.96 -10.51 -0.52
C ILE A 145 -14.72 -11.31 -1.80
N MET A 146 -13.79 -12.27 -1.78
CA MET A 146 -13.49 -13.10 -2.96
C MET A 146 -14.65 -14.00 -3.36
N LYS A 147 -15.45 -14.49 -2.40
CA LYS A 147 -16.67 -15.25 -2.70
C LYS A 147 -17.69 -14.39 -3.46
N ILE A 148 -17.88 -13.14 -3.05
CA ILE A 148 -18.77 -12.17 -3.71
C ILE A 148 -18.23 -11.84 -5.11
N ALA A 149 -16.96 -11.46 -5.22
CA ALA A 149 -16.34 -11.12 -6.49
C ALA A 149 -16.46 -12.26 -7.53
N LYS A 150 -16.21 -13.50 -7.09
CA LYS A 150 -16.39 -14.69 -7.92
C LYS A 150 -17.84 -14.92 -8.38
N LYS A 151 -18.82 -14.68 -7.49
CA LYS A 151 -20.25 -14.80 -7.81
C LYS A 151 -20.66 -13.88 -8.95
N TYR A 152 -20.10 -12.67 -9.00
CA TYR A 152 -20.41 -11.66 -10.00
C TYR A 152 -19.38 -11.60 -11.14
N ASN A 153 -18.36 -12.45 -11.11
CA ASN A 153 -17.26 -12.48 -12.09
C ASN A 153 -16.57 -11.11 -12.27
N ILE A 154 -16.26 -10.45 -11.15
CA ILE A 154 -15.62 -9.13 -11.11
C ILE A 154 -14.18 -9.30 -10.64
N PRO A 155 -13.16 -8.76 -11.35
CA PRO A 155 -11.78 -8.82 -10.92
C PRO A 155 -11.53 -7.99 -9.66
N VAL A 156 -10.66 -8.52 -8.78
CA VAL A 156 -10.25 -7.89 -7.52
C VAL A 156 -8.82 -7.42 -7.62
N ILE A 157 -8.59 -6.17 -7.23
CA ILE A 157 -7.28 -5.54 -7.08
C ILE A 157 -7.05 -5.32 -5.60
N GLU A 158 -6.04 -5.98 -5.02
CA GLU A 158 -5.63 -5.76 -3.64
C GLU A 158 -4.69 -4.54 -3.57
N ASP A 159 -5.07 -3.50 -2.85
CA ASP A 159 -4.16 -2.41 -2.48
C ASP A 159 -3.45 -2.78 -1.16
N CYS A 160 -2.24 -3.31 -1.31
CA CYS A 160 -1.36 -3.74 -0.24
C CYS A 160 -0.35 -2.66 0.17
N ALA A 161 -0.57 -1.38 -0.21
CA ALA A 161 0.37 -0.29 0.09
C ALA A 161 0.72 -0.20 1.58
N GLN A 162 -0.23 -0.53 2.43
CA GLN A 162 -0.10 -0.48 3.89
C GLN A 162 0.09 -1.87 4.53
N CYS A 163 0.14 -2.97 3.75
CA CYS A 163 0.17 -4.32 4.30
C CYS A 163 1.21 -5.21 3.58
N VAL A 164 2.42 -5.25 4.10
CA VAL A 164 3.51 -6.09 3.60
C VAL A 164 3.65 -7.31 4.50
N LEU A 165 3.63 -8.52 3.93
CA LEU A 165 3.68 -9.79 4.67
C LEU A 165 2.54 -9.94 5.71
N GLY A 166 1.33 -9.45 5.38
CA GLY A 166 0.11 -9.76 6.12
C GLY A 166 -0.48 -11.10 5.67
N TYR A 167 -1.27 -11.74 6.53
CA TYR A 167 -1.86 -13.05 6.23
C TYR A 167 -3.32 -13.11 6.66
N VAL A 168 -4.09 -13.93 5.96
CA VAL A 168 -5.43 -14.41 6.34
C VAL A 168 -5.41 -15.92 6.23
N ASP A 169 -5.59 -16.65 7.35
CA ASP A 169 -5.55 -18.11 7.41
C ASP A 169 -4.34 -18.73 6.66
N ASP A 170 -3.13 -18.34 7.01
CA ASP A 170 -1.86 -18.78 6.41
C ASP A 170 -1.68 -18.39 4.92
N LYS A 171 -2.64 -17.72 4.30
CA LYS A 171 -2.52 -17.22 2.94
C LYS A 171 -2.06 -15.77 2.92
N LEU A 172 -1.00 -15.51 2.18
CA LEU A 172 -0.35 -14.20 2.07
C LEU A 172 -1.25 -13.17 1.37
N ILE A 173 -1.39 -11.97 1.94
CA ILE A 173 -2.04 -10.82 1.33
C ILE A 173 -1.31 -10.43 0.03
N GLY A 174 -2.10 -10.07 -0.98
CA GLY A 174 -1.63 -9.84 -2.34
C GLY A 174 -1.65 -11.07 -3.22
N THR A 175 -2.23 -12.18 -2.72
CA THR A 175 -2.41 -13.43 -3.48
C THR A 175 -3.87 -13.88 -3.55
N PHE A 176 -4.80 -13.13 -2.98
CA PHE A 176 -6.24 -13.44 -3.02
C PHE A 176 -6.89 -12.94 -4.31
N GLY A 177 -6.63 -11.68 -4.67
CA GLY A 177 -7.17 -11.03 -5.85
C GLY A 177 -6.49 -11.46 -7.15
N ASP A 178 -6.96 -10.90 -8.25
CA ASP A 178 -6.41 -11.13 -9.59
C ASP A 178 -5.09 -10.38 -9.80
N MET A 179 -4.98 -9.22 -9.14
CA MET A 179 -3.82 -8.33 -9.14
C MET A 179 -3.63 -7.74 -7.74
N ALA A 180 -2.39 -7.40 -7.39
CA ALA A 180 -2.11 -6.68 -6.15
C ALA A 180 -1.06 -5.60 -6.37
N CYS A 181 -1.19 -4.50 -5.59
CA CYS A 181 -0.33 -3.32 -5.70
C CYS A 181 0.32 -3.01 -4.35
N TRP A 182 1.61 -2.66 -4.37
CA TRP A 182 2.36 -2.20 -3.20
C TRP A 182 2.95 -0.81 -3.43
N SER A 183 3.17 -0.10 -2.33
CA SER A 183 3.81 1.22 -2.32
C SER A 183 5.16 1.16 -1.62
N PHE A 184 6.14 1.85 -2.20
CA PHE A 184 7.46 2.07 -1.61
C PHE A 184 7.67 3.54 -1.22
N GLU A 185 6.58 4.25 -0.92
CA GLU A 185 6.63 5.60 -0.36
C GLU A 185 7.36 5.59 1.01
N THR A 186 7.88 6.73 1.39
CA THR A 186 8.79 6.91 2.55
C THR A 186 8.26 6.33 3.87
N LYS A 187 6.96 6.39 4.15
CA LYS A 187 6.34 5.94 5.41
C LYS A 187 6.04 4.44 5.44
N ASN A 188 6.04 3.77 4.28
CA ASN A 188 5.68 2.36 4.15
C ASN A 188 6.70 1.41 4.80
N HIS A 189 6.36 0.15 4.90
CA HIS A 189 7.23 -0.89 5.48
C HIS A 189 8.55 -0.98 4.72
N LEU A 190 8.46 -1.11 3.40
CA LEU A 190 9.58 -1.03 2.46
C LEU A 190 9.53 0.32 1.76
N SER A 191 10.67 0.95 1.55
CA SER A 191 10.68 2.27 0.91
C SER A 191 11.88 2.47 -0.01
N THR A 192 11.59 3.09 -1.15
CA THR A 192 12.57 3.61 -2.10
C THR A 192 12.51 5.13 -2.24
N GLY A 193 11.83 5.80 -1.29
CA GLY A 193 11.40 7.19 -1.39
C GLY A 193 10.08 7.29 -2.15
N GLU A 194 10.09 6.95 -3.41
CA GLU A 194 8.92 6.74 -4.25
C GLU A 194 9.09 5.45 -5.05
N GLY A 195 8.00 4.70 -5.23
CA GLY A 195 8.00 3.45 -5.98
C GLY A 195 6.73 2.64 -5.76
N GLY A 196 6.54 1.62 -6.57
CA GLY A 196 5.44 0.68 -6.46
C GLY A 196 5.75 -0.65 -7.13
N MET A 197 4.91 -1.62 -6.89
CA MET A 197 4.97 -2.95 -7.50
C MET A 197 3.57 -3.44 -7.79
N VAL A 198 3.38 -4.12 -8.92
CA VAL A 198 2.20 -4.94 -9.18
C VAL A 198 2.61 -6.40 -9.19
N THR A 199 1.78 -7.27 -8.63
CA THR A 199 1.91 -8.72 -8.83
C THR A 199 0.63 -9.32 -9.39
N THR A 200 0.77 -10.39 -10.17
CA THR A 200 -0.34 -11.17 -10.71
C THR A 200 0.12 -12.57 -11.11
N ASN A 201 -0.81 -13.52 -11.13
CA ASN A 201 -0.61 -14.84 -11.69
C ASN A 201 -1.14 -14.97 -13.12
N ASN A 202 -1.84 -13.95 -13.63
CA ASN A 202 -2.41 -13.90 -14.96
C ASN A 202 -1.44 -13.22 -15.94
N GLU A 203 -1.02 -13.95 -16.96
CA GLU A 203 -0.06 -13.46 -17.97
C GLU A 203 -0.62 -12.34 -18.83
N GLU A 204 -1.91 -12.38 -19.14
CA GLU A 204 -2.58 -11.34 -19.93
C GLU A 204 -2.62 -10.02 -19.15
N TYR A 205 -3.04 -10.05 -17.88
CA TYR A 205 -2.99 -8.88 -17.00
C TYR A 205 -1.56 -8.34 -16.88
N GLY A 206 -0.59 -9.22 -16.60
CA GLY A 206 0.80 -8.84 -16.49
C GLY A 206 1.34 -8.17 -17.75
N THR A 207 0.97 -8.66 -18.92
CA THR A 207 1.37 -8.10 -20.21
C THR A 207 0.75 -6.72 -20.45
N ILE A 208 -0.54 -6.56 -20.17
CA ILE A 208 -1.23 -5.25 -20.28
C ILE A 208 -0.60 -4.25 -19.32
N ILE A 209 -0.38 -4.61 -18.04
CA ILE A 209 0.28 -3.77 -17.04
C ILE A 209 1.67 -3.34 -17.48
N ARG A 210 2.47 -4.28 -17.98
CA ARG A 210 3.83 -4.01 -18.46
C ARG A 210 3.84 -3.05 -19.66
N LYS A 211 2.96 -3.27 -20.63
CA LYS A 211 2.82 -2.38 -21.80
C LYS A 211 2.34 -1.00 -21.37
N THR A 212 1.26 -0.93 -20.59
CA THR A 212 0.67 0.32 -20.12
C THR A 212 1.66 1.18 -19.33
N GLY A 213 2.37 0.61 -18.36
CA GLY A 213 3.40 1.31 -17.58
C GLY A 213 4.70 1.56 -18.35
N GLY A 214 4.93 0.85 -19.46
CA GLY A 214 6.13 0.82 -20.26
C GLY A 214 6.07 1.59 -21.58
N LEU A 215 5.24 2.63 -21.70
CA LEU A 215 5.07 3.46 -22.91
C LEU A 215 4.37 2.73 -24.08
N GLY A 216 3.68 1.63 -23.86
CA GLY A 216 2.90 0.94 -24.87
C GLY A 216 3.71 0.18 -25.92
N TYR A 217 4.94 -0.20 -25.63
CA TYR A 217 5.75 -0.97 -26.59
C TYR A 217 5.18 -2.37 -26.81
N LYS A 218 4.95 -2.74 -28.07
CA LYS A 218 4.33 -4.00 -28.46
C LYS A 218 5.13 -5.26 -28.09
N THR A 219 6.44 -5.10 -27.89
CA THR A 219 7.36 -6.21 -27.54
C THR A 219 7.47 -6.47 -26.04
N LEU A 220 6.73 -5.74 -25.19
CA LEU A 220 6.70 -5.97 -23.75
C LEU A 220 5.71 -7.08 -23.41
N GLU A 221 6.13 -7.99 -22.54
CA GLU A 221 5.36 -9.11 -22.02
C GLU A 221 5.48 -9.18 -20.50
N ALA A 222 4.60 -9.89 -19.82
CA ALA A 222 4.53 -9.97 -18.36
C ALA A 222 5.89 -10.25 -17.68
N GLY A 223 6.61 -11.27 -18.17
CA GLY A 223 7.90 -11.71 -17.64
C GLY A 223 9.11 -10.92 -18.13
N GLN A 224 8.94 -9.85 -18.92
CA GLN A 224 10.04 -9.14 -19.57
C GLN A 224 10.11 -7.69 -19.13
N SER A 225 11.10 -7.34 -18.32
CA SER A 225 11.31 -5.96 -17.89
C SER A 225 12.01 -5.09 -18.97
N LEU A 226 12.57 -5.70 -20.00
CA LEU A 226 13.32 -5.04 -21.08
C LEU A 226 12.61 -5.15 -22.42
N ARG A 227 12.65 -4.06 -23.18
CA ARG A 227 12.21 -4.06 -24.58
C ARG A 227 13.15 -4.94 -25.42
N GLN A 228 12.60 -5.97 -26.04
CA GLN A 228 13.34 -6.77 -27.03
C GLN A 228 13.20 -6.14 -28.41
N LEU A 229 14.04 -5.15 -28.69
CA LEU A 229 14.14 -4.52 -30.00
C LEU A 229 15.56 -4.74 -30.55
N LEU A 230 15.66 -5.30 -31.73
CA LEU A 230 16.92 -5.37 -32.45
C LEU A 230 17.30 -3.95 -32.89
N PRO A 231 18.61 -3.62 -32.96
CA PRO A 231 19.05 -2.32 -33.49
C PRO A 231 18.50 -2.02 -34.89
N SER A 232 18.41 -3.05 -35.75
CA SER A 232 17.81 -2.97 -37.08
C SER A 232 16.34 -2.55 -37.06
N ASP A 233 15.56 -3.06 -36.12
CA ASP A 233 14.15 -2.70 -35.96
C ASP A 233 14.00 -1.26 -35.47
N PHE A 234 14.87 -0.85 -34.54
CA PHE A 234 14.84 0.49 -33.98
C PHE A 234 15.16 1.56 -35.03
N GLN A 235 16.05 1.26 -35.97
CA GLN A 235 16.43 2.16 -37.04
C GLN A 235 15.49 2.12 -38.25
N ASN A 236 14.62 1.11 -38.36
CA ASN A 236 13.69 0.97 -39.46
C ASN A 236 12.55 2.00 -39.34
N PRO A 237 12.40 2.97 -40.29
CA PRO A 237 11.37 3.99 -40.23
C PRO A 237 9.94 3.42 -40.39
N ASN A 238 9.80 2.23 -40.97
CA ASN A 238 8.53 1.55 -41.16
C ASN A 238 8.09 0.70 -39.95
N TYR A 239 9.00 0.48 -38.98
CA TYR A 239 8.69 -0.32 -37.79
C TYR A 239 7.72 0.42 -36.86
N LYS A 240 6.53 -0.16 -36.62
CA LYS A 240 5.54 0.36 -35.67
C LYS A 240 5.83 -0.20 -34.29
N ARG A 241 6.12 0.67 -33.32
CA ARG A 241 6.65 0.32 -32.00
C ARG A 241 5.57 0.11 -30.94
N HIS A 242 4.43 0.77 -31.10
CA HIS A 242 3.40 0.86 -30.07
C HIS A 242 2.09 0.27 -30.58
N ASP A 243 1.49 -0.61 -29.78
CA ASP A 243 0.17 -1.21 -30.01
C ASP A 243 -0.83 -0.91 -28.90
N THR A 244 -0.37 -0.24 -27.85
CA THR A 244 -1.13 0.07 -26.65
C THR A 244 -0.87 1.53 -26.24
N LEU A 245 -1.90 2.23 -25.76
CA LEU A 245 -1.70 3.51 -25.07
C LEU A 245 -0.94 3.26 -23.77
N GLY A 246 0.20 3.94 -23.59
CA GLY A 246 1.07 3.72 -22.44
C GLY A 246 1.57 4.99 -21.79
N TRP A 247 1.88 4.88 -20.52
CA TRP A 247 2.48 5.91 -19.68
C TRP A 247 3.92 5.55 -19.33
N ASN A 248 4.68 6.52 -18.86
CA ASN A 248 6.01 6.27 -18.30
C ASN A 248 5.95 6.05 -16.78
N TYR A 249 5.58 4.86 -16.39
CA TYR A 249 5.47 4.45 -14.99
C TYR A 249 6.62 3.54 -14.53
N ARG A 250 7.69 3.48 -15.31
CA ARG A 250 8.82 2.61 -15.02
C ARG A 250 9.59 3.07 -13.78
N MET A 251 9.91 2.12 -12.91
CA MET A 251 10.90 2.32 -11.84
C MET A 251 12.30 2.46 -12.44
N ASN A 252 13.14 3.30 -11.87
CA ASN A 252 14.55 3.42 -12.22
C ASN A 252 15.42 2.44 -11.43
N GLU A 253 16.66 2.23 -11.87
CA GLU A 253 17.59 1.26 -11.29
C GLU A 253 18.05 1.63 -9.87
N LEU A 254 18.19 2.91 -9.53
CA LEU A 254 18.54 3.36 -8.18
C LEU A 254 17.46 3.02 -7.17
N SER A 255 16.19 3.32 -7.50
CA SER A 255 15.04 2.95 -6.65
C SER A 255 14.92 1.43 -6.52
N ALA A 256 15.16 0.69 -7.62
CA ALA A 256 15.10 -0.77 -7.58
C ALA A 256 16.22 -1.38 -6.73
N ALA A 257 17.41 -0.81 -6.73
CA ALA A 257 18.53 -1.22 -5.88
C ALA A 257 18.19 -1.08 -4.40
N VAL A 258 17.63 0.08 -4.01
CA VAL A 258 17.14 0.29 -2.64
C VAL A 258 16.00 -0.67 -2.32
N GLY A 259 15.04 -0.83 -3.24
CA GLY A 259 13.88 -1.72 -3.05
C GLY A 259 14.27 -3.18 -2.83
N LEU A 260 15.27 -3.68 -3.54
CA LEU A 260 15.80 -5.04 -3.35
C LEU A 260 16.40 -5.21 -1.95
N ALA A 261 17.23 -4.27 -1.50
CA ALA A 261 17.82 -4.32 -0.16
C ALA A 261 16.76 -4.22 0.96
N GLN A 262 15.72 -3.41 0.76
CA GLN A 262 14.59 -3.33 1.68
C GLN A 262 13.79 -4.63 1.73
N LEU A 263 13.56 -5.28 0.57
CA LEU A 263 12.84 -6.56 0.49
C LEU A 263 13.59 -7.68 1.20
N GLU A 264 14.92 -7.72 1.12
CA GLU A 264 15.78 -8.66 1.84
C GLU A 264 15.64 -8.56 3.37
N ARG A 265 15.12 -7.44 3.87
CA ARG A 265 14.88 -7.17 5.29
C ARG A 265 13.39 -7.06 5.66
N ALA A 266 12.49 -7.43 4.77
CA ALA A 266 11.05 -7.23 4.95
C ALA A 266 10.52 -7.82 6.26
N GLU A 267 10.87 -9.05 6.59
CA GLU A 267 10.47 -9.72 7.84
C GLU A 267 10.94 -8.97 9.08
N PHE A 268 12.19 -8.50 9.08
CA PHE A 268 12.73 -7.69 10.18
C PHE A 268 11.97 -6.37 10.35
N LEU A 269 11.70 -5.66 9.25
CA LEU A 269 11.01 -4.37 9.27
C LEU A 269 9.55 -4.51 9.72
N VAL A 270 8.86 -5.55 9.30
CA VAL A 270 7.48 -5.86 9.72
C VAL A 270 7.45 -6.30 11.18
N SER A 271 8.30 -7.26 11.59
CA SER A 271 8.30 -7.78 12.96
C SER A 271 8.59 -6.69 13.99
N ARG A 272 9.42 -5.70 13.65
CA ARG A 272 9.66 -4.54 14.52
C ARG A 272 8.39 -3.73 14.75
N ARG A 273 7.59 -3.46 13.71
CA ARG A 273 6.30 -2.75 13.86
C ARG A 273 5.32 -3.55 14.72
N GLN A 274 5.28 -4.87 14.54
CA GLN A 274 4.45 -5.76 15.36
C GLN A 274 4.85 -5.76 16.84
N LYS A 275 6.16 -5.69 17.14
CA LYS A 275 6.66 -5.54 18.52
C LYS A 275 6.23 -4.20 19.13
N ILE A 276 6.29 -3.12 18.34
CA ILE A 276 5.86 -1.78 18.78
C ILE A 276 4.35 -1.77 19.01
N ALA A 277 3.58 -2.44 18.14
CA ALA A 277 2.13 -2.56 18.29
C ALA A 277 1.75 -3.21 19.63
N LYS A 278 2.42 -4.28 20.02
CA LYS A 278 2.21 -4.91 21.35
C LYS A 278 2.45 -3.96 22.53
N MET A 279 3.41 -3.03 22.41
CA MET A 279 3.61 -2.01 23.45
C MET A 279 2.43 -1.03 23.51
N TYR A 280 1.78 -0.73 22.36
CA TYR A 280 0.56 0.08 22.33
C TYR A 280 -0.64 -0.68 22.89
N ASP A 281 -0.79 -1.99 22.63
CA ASP A 281 -1.85 -2.81 23.22
C ASP A 281 -1.82 -2.72 24.75
N GLU A 282 -0.63 -2.86 25.37
CA GLU A 282 -0.42 -2.75 26.82
C GLU A 282 -0.83 -1.39 27.41
N VAL A 283 -0.88 -0.34 26.58
CA VAL A 283 -1.31 1.00 27.01
C VAL A 283 -2.79 1.19 26.79
N PHE A 284 -3.29 0.96 25.57
CA PHE A 284 -4.66 1.30 25.22
C PHE A 284 -5.72 0.41 25.84
N GLU A 285 -5.38 -0.84 26.20
CA GLU A 285 -6.27 -1.75 26.91
C GLU A 285 -6.64 -1.27 28.33
N LYS A 286 -5.90 -0.30 28.88
CA LYS A 286 -6.17 0.25 30.23
C LYS A 286 -7.31 1.26 30.26
N TYR A 287 -7.72 1.80 29.09
CA TYR A 287 -8.60 2.94 29.02
C TYR A 287 -9.85 2.61 28.19
N ASP A 288 -11.04 2.77 28.78
CA ASP A 288 -12.35 2.46 28.18
C ASP A 288 -12.75 3.41 27.04
N PHE A 289 -12.13 4.60 26.97
CA PHE A 289 -12.31 5.59 25.91
C PHE A 289 -11.38 5.38 24.70
N THR A 290 -10.65 4.28 24.66
CA THR A 290 -9.81 3.86 23.54
C THR A 290 -10.21 2.47 23.07
N THR A 291 -10.32 2.28 21.76
CA THR A 291 -10.62 0.95 21.17
C THR A 291 -9.65 0.70 20.01
N PRO A 292 -8.67 -0.19 20.17
CA PRO A 292 -7.79 -0.59 19.07
C PRO A 292 -8.56 -1.17 17.88
N GLN A 293 -8.01 -0.97 16.67
CA GLN A 293 -8.51 -1.63 15.46
C GLN A 293 -8.49 -3.14 15.67
N LYS A 294 -9.65 -3.78 15.49
CA LYS A 294 -9.79 -5.23 15.67
C LYS A 294 -9.06 -5.98 14.56
N VAL A 295 -8.22 -6.93 14.95
CA VAL A 295 -7.66 -7.94 14.06
C VAL A 295 -8.55 -9.18 14.15
N LEU A 296 -9.01 -9.69 13.01
CA LEU A 296 -9.84 -10.90 12.97
C LEU A 296 -9.02 -12.15 13.28
N ASP A 297 -9.68 -13.19 13.79
CA ASP A 297 -9.03 -14.48 14.01
C ASP A 297 -8.44 -15.01 12.70
N GLY A 298 -7.24 -15.58 12.76
CA GLY A 298 -6.50 -16.05 11.59
C GLY A 298 -5.80 -14.93 10.79
N HIS A 299 -6.02 -13.63 11.12
CA HIS A 299 -5.37 -12.52 10.43
C HIS A 299 -4.06 -12.11 11.11
N VAL A 300 -3.08 -11.70 10.30
CA VAL A 300 -1.80 -11.16 10.78
C VAL A 300 -1.66 -9.71 10.34
N ASN A 301 -1.86 -8.78 11.27
CA ASN A 301 -1.67 -7.35 11.05
C ASN A 301 -0.17 -7.00 11.00
N THR A 302 0.22 -6.16 10.07
CA THR A 302 1.60 -5.71 9.86
C THR A 302 1.87 -4.29 10.39
N TYR A 303 0.83 -3.62 10.85
CA TYR A 303 0.87 -2.31 11.53
C TYR A 303 1.64 -1.24 10.75
N TRP A 304 1.08 -0.83 9.60
CA TRP A 304 1.57 0.38 8.92
C TRP A 304 1.56 1.57 9.88
N THR A 305 0.47 1.74 10.61
CA THR A 305 0.33 2.53 11.83
C THR A 305 -0.41 1.69 12.87
N TYR A 306 -0.30 2.06 14.14
CA TYR A 306 -1.18 1.54 15.18
C TYR A 306 -2.41 2.45 15.24
N THR A 307 -3.58 1.90 15.04
CA THR A 307 -4.81 2.70 14.88
C THR A 307 -5.83 2.36 15.95
N ILE A 308 -6.45 3.38 16.52
CA ILE A 308 -7.52 3.25 17.52
C ILE A 308 -8.72 4.11 17.14
N LYS A 309 -9.84 3.80 17.75
CA LYS A 309 -10.96 4.72 17.93
C LYS A 309 -10.83 5.37 19.31
N TYR A 310 -10.96 6.69 19.36
CA TYR A 310 -10.81 7.51 20.55
C TYR A 310 -12.09 8.31 20.81
N GLU A 311 -12.66 8.20 22.02
CA GLU A 311 -14.00 8.75 22.31
C GLU A 311 -13.97 10.14 23.00
N LYS A 312 -12.77 10.73 23.20
CA LYS A 312 -12.61 12.05 23.81
C LYS A 312 -12.06 13.08 22.81
N ASP A 313 -11.66 14.26 23.25
CA ASP A 313 -11.16 15.34 22.39
C ASP A 313 -9.78 15.01 21.80
N TRP A 314 -9.68 14.99 20.47
CA TRP A 314 -8.45 14.71 19.74
C TRP A 314 -7.37 15.77 19.96
N PHE A 315 -7.79 17.05 19.97
CA PHE A 315 -6.85 18.18 20.09
C PHE A 315 -6.27 18.23 21.50
N GLU A 316 -7.09 17.98 22.54
CA GLU A 316 -6.61 17.93 23.92
C GLU A 316 -5.52 16.86 24.07
N LEU A 317 -5.72 15.65 23.55
CA LEU A 317 -4.71 14.59 23.61
C LEU A 317 -3.44 14.99 22.83
N TYR A 318 -3.60 15.54 21.63
CA TYR A 318 -2.49 15.93 20.78
C TYR A 318 -1.61 16.98 21.47
N ASP A 319 -2.21 18.04 21.99
CA ASP A 319 -1.50 19.17 22.63
C ASP A 319 -0.77 18.68 23.89
N LYS A 320 -1.44 17.91 24.76
CA LYS A 320 -0.83 17.34 25.98
C LYS A 320 0.35 16.40 25.66
N VAL A 321 0.23 15.57 24.63
CA VAL A 321 1.33 14.69 24.22
C VAL A 321 2.52 15.51 23.71
N LYS A 322 2.26 16.55 22.91
CA LYS A 322 3.31 17.45 22.41
C LYS A 322 3.98 18.25 23.52
N GLU A 323 3.22 18.80 24.47
CA GLU A 323 3.75 19.49 25.67
C GLU A 323 4.61 18.58 26.53
N ALA A 324 4.25 17.30 26.64
CA ALA A 324 5.04 16.29 27.35
C ALA A 324 6.29 15.84 26.58
N GLY A 325 6.54 16.35 25.37
CA GLY A 325 7.69 16.02 24.53
C GLY A 325 7.55 14.69 23.78
N GLY A 326 6.32 14.21 23.59
CA GLY A 326 6.02 13.02 22.80
C GLY A 326 5.91 13.32 21.30
N ASP A 327 5.92 12.27 20.49
CA ASP A 327 5.66 12.36 19.06
C ASP A 327 4.20 12.77 18.80
N GLY A 328 3.98 13.45 17.67
CA GLY A 328 2.62 13.67 17.17
C GLY A 328 2.03 12.37 16.59
N PHE A 329 0.73 12.39 16.42
CA PHE A 329 -0.03 11.33 15.76
C PHE A 329 -0.99 11.93 14.73
N TYR A 330 -1.61 11.09 13.91
CA TYR A 330 -2.49 11.54 12.83
C TYR A 330 -3.93 11.16 13.13
N GLY A 331 -4.90 11.95 12.65
CA GLY A 331 -6.30 11.56 12.59
C GLY A 331 -6.58 10.53 11.51
N GLY A 332 -7.81 10.06 11.43
CA GLY A 332 -8.28 9.24 10.32
C GLY A 332 -8.22 9.99 8.99
N LEU A 333 -7.99 9.27 7.91
CA LEU A 333 -8.10 9.83 6.56
C LEU A 333 -9.56 10.25 6.32
N SER A 334 -9.75 11.34 5.59
CA SER A 334 -11.08 11.80 5.18
C SER A 334 -11.80 10.73 4.36
N VAL A 335 -13.10 10.64 4.52
CA VAL A 335 -13.93 9.87 3.58
C VAL A 335 -13.75 10.48 2.19
N PRO A 336 -13.41 9.71 1.14
CA PRO A 336 -12.98 10.28 -0.13
C PRO A 336 -13.95 11.29 -0.74
N TYR A 337 -15.25 11.05 -0.69
CA TYR A 337 -16.25 11.97 -1.25
C TYR A 337 -16.47 13.26 -0.43
N HIS A 338 -15.86 13.38 0.75
CA HIS A 338 -15.81 14.63 1.52
C HIS A 338 -14.61 15.52 1.12
N GLU A 339 -13.69 15.00 0.33
CA GLU A 339 -12.59 15.81 -0.18
C GLU A 339 -13.09 16.80 -1.23
N PRO A 340 -12.73 18.11 -1.15
CA PRO A 340 -13.24 19.14 -2.05
C PRO A 340 -13.06 18.83 -3.54
N VAL A 341 -11.98 18.14 -3.91
CA VAL A 341 -11.72 17.73 -5.29
C VAL A 341 -12.81 16.82 -5.85
N MET A 342 -13.45 16.00 -4.99
CA MET A 342 -14.47 15.05 -5.41
C MET A 342 -15.83 15.69 -5.68
N TYR A 343 -16.07 16.93 -5.24
CA TYR A 343 -17.35 17.63 -5.48
C TYR A 343 -17.65 17.91 -6.96
N SER A 344 -16.61 17.86 -7.81
CA SER A 344 -16.73 18.07 -9.25
C SER A 344 -16.87 16.78 -10.06
N TYR A 345 -16.92 15.62 -9.40
CA TYR A 345 -16.96 14.32 -10.07
C TYR A 345 -18.13 13.47 -9.59
N ASP A 346 -18.71 12.73 -10.50
CA ASP A 346 -19.73 11.75 -10.17
C ASP A 346 -19.13 10.63 -9.32
N HIS A 347 -19.83 10.28 -8.27
CA HIS A 347 -19.52 9.14 -7.42
C HIS A 347 -20.81 8.53 -6.87
N LYS A 348 -20.73 7.31 -6.36
CA LYS A 348 -21.86 6.60 -5.74
C LYS A 348 -21.49 6.03 -4.39
N GLY A 349 -22.48 5.65 -3.63
CA GLY A 349 -22.33 5.07 -2.31
C GLY A 349 -22.28 6.13 -1.21
N HIS A 350 -22.82 5.74 -0.07
CA HIS A 350 -22.80 6.48 1.17
C HIS A 350 -22.30 5.53 2.25
N CYS A 351 -21.43 5.99 3.15
CA CYS A 351 -20.67 5.19 4.10
C CYS A 351 -20.84 5.72 5.53
N PRO A 352 -22.04 5.54 6.13
CA PRO A 352 -22.34 6.13 7.43
C PRO A 352 -21.44 5.65 8.57
N ASP A 353 -20.94 4.42 8.53
CA ASP A 353 -19.99 3.93 9.53
C ASP A 353 -18.62 4.59 9.36
N ALA A 354 -18.13 4.75 8.13
CA ALA A 354 -16.90 5.48 7.84
C ALA A 354 -17.02 6.95 8.31
N GLU A 355 -18.11 7.65 7.99
CA GLU A 355 -18.36 9.05 8.41
C GLU A 355 -18.39 9.20 9.92
N LYS A 356 -19.03 8.27 10.64
CA LYS A 356 -19.16 8.29 12.09
C LYS A 356 -17.82 8.02 12.80
N ILE A 357 -17.01 7.12 12.25
CA ILE A 357 -15.79 6.63 12.91
C ILE A 357 -14.57 7.48 12.55
N GLN A 358 -14.49 7.98 11.32
CA GLN A 358 -13.33 8.74 10.84
C GLN A 358 -12.91 9.88 11.77
N PRO A 359 -13.82 10.73 12.32
CA PRO A 359 -13.42 11.79 13.25
C PRO A 359 -12.82 11.31 14.57
N LYS A 360 -13.07 10.06 14.94
CA LYS A 360 -12.57 9.43 16.17
C LYS A 360 -11.32 8.58 15.94
N MET A 361 -10.90 8.40 14.69
CA MET A 361 -9.70 7.59 14.40
C MET A 361 -8.43 8.34 14.75
N MET A 362 -7.50 7.61 15.37
CA MET A 362 -6.14 8.07 15.62
C MET A 362 -5.13 7.05 15.17
N GLN A 363 -4.06 7.53 14.54
CA GLN A 363 -2.99 6.73 13.96
C GLN A 363 -1.67 7.06 14.63
N PHE A 364 -1.11 6.11 15.36
CA PHE A 364 0.16 6.24 16.08
C PHE A 364 1.31 5.63 15.27
N LYS A 365 2.47 6.24 15.37
CA LYS A 365 3.69 5.83 14.68
C LYS A 365 4.11 4.42 15.10
N ALA A 366 4.23 3.50 14.14
CA ALA A 366 4.76 2.14 14.35
C ALA A 366 6.15 1.94 13.69
N ASN A 367 6.69 2.96 13.00
CA ASN A 367 7.94 2.90 12.25
C ASN A 367 9.11 3.60 12.97
N TYR A 368 9.19 3.46 14.29
CA TYR A 368 10.34 3.94 15.06
C TYR A 368 11.63 3.25 14.61
N ARG A 369 12.75 3.97 14.75
CA ARG A 369 14.06 3.46 14.41
C ARG A 369 14.43 2.20 15.22
N ASP A 370 14.15 2.22 16.52
CA ASP A 370 14.39 1.14 17.46
C ASP A 370 13.28 1.07 18.52
N LEU A 371 13.32 0.01 19.34
CA LEU A 371 12.31 -0.22 20.36
C LEU A 371 12.44 0.73 21.57
N ASP A 372 13.62 1.27 21.85
CA ASP A 372 13.85 2.19 22.96
C ASP A 372 13.21 3.55 22.68
N GLU A 373 13.37 4.05 21.44
CA GLU A 373 12.69 5.25 20.98
C GLU A 373 11.15 5.08 21.05
N ALA A 374 10.64 3.94 20.58
CA ALA A 374 9.22 3.62 20.67
C ALA A 374 8.73 3.60 22.13
N GLN A 375 9.43 2.88 23.02
CA GLN A 375 9.05 2.75 24.42
C GLN A 375 9.04 4.10 25.13
N LYS A 376 10.01 4.98 24.84
CA LYS A 376 10.05 6.34 25.40
C LYS A 376 8.78 7.12 25.04
N ASN A 377 8.40 7.13 23.77
CA ASN A 377 7.24 7.87 23.30
C ASN A 377 5.93 7.27 23.81
N ILE A 378 5.81 5.95 23.86
CA ILE A 378 4.63 5.24 24.36
C ILE A 378 4.45 5.48 25.87
N LYS A 379 5.51 5.56 26.66
CA LYS A 379 5.43 5.94 28.09
C LYS A 379 4.93 7.35 28.29
N ILE A 380 5.31 8.31 27.43
CA ILE A 380 4.77 9.67 27.46
C ILE A 380 3.27 9.64 27.18
N LEU A 381 2.85 8.91 26.15
CA LEU A 381 1.44 8.75 25.80
C LEU A 381 0.63 8.14 26.96
N ASP A 382 1.10 7.05 27.56
CA ASP A 382 0.43 6.40 28.71
C ASP A 382 0.23 7.36 29.89
N LYS A 383 1.28 8.15 30.21
CA LYS A 383 1.18 9.19 31.25
C LYS A 383 0.12 10.24 30.96
N VAL A 384 0.02 10.70 29.70
CA VAL A 384 -0.97 11.69 29.30
C VAL A 384 -2.38 11.11 29.29
N LEU A 385 -2.56 9.88 28.79
CA LEU A 385 -3.86 9.19 28.81
C LEU A 385 -4.37 8.99 30.23
N LYS A 386 -3.49 8.65 31.16
CA LYS A 386 -3.83 8.53 32.57
C LYS A 386 -4.33 9.84 33.15
N GLN A 387 -3.67 10.97 32.88
CA GLN A 387 -4.13 12.30 33.30
C GLN A 387 -5.50 12.63 32.75
N ILE A 388 -5.76 12.35 31.46
CA ILE A 388 -7.07 12.58 30.83
C ILE A 388 -8.16 11.66 31.43
N GLY A 389 -7.82 10.46 31.85
CA GLY A 389 -8.74 9.53 32.57
C GLY A 389 -9.12 10.05 33.94
N GLU A 390 -8.15 10.51 34.73
CA GLU A 390 -8.35 10.97 36.11
C GLU A 390 -9.19 12.26 36.23
N TYR A 391 -9.20 13.11 35.21
CA TYR A 391 -10.01 14.36 35.21
C TYR A 391 -11.51 14.15 34.96
N ASN A 392 -11.95 12.94 34.66
CA ASN A 392 -13.33 12.60 34.27
C ASN A 392 -14.03 11.63 35.24
N GLU A 393 -13.41 11.27 36.37
CA GLU A 393 -14.05 10.64 37.55
C GLU A 393 -14.49 11.74 38.56
#